data_882542cb6561f85ddcdc35e2e2a0e415
#
_entry.id   882542cb6561f85ddcdc35e2e2a0e415
#
_cell.length_a   1.000
_cell.length_b   1.000
_cell.length_c   1.000
_cell.angle_alpha   90.00
_cell.angle_beta   90.00
_cell.angle_gamma   90.00
#
_symmetry.space_group_name_H-M   'P 1'
#
loop_
_entity.id
_entity.type
_entity.pdbx_description
1 polymer ?
#
loop_
_entity_poly.entity_id
_entity_poly.type
_entity_poly.pdbx_seq_one_letter_code
_entity_poly.pdbx_strand_id
1 'polypeptide(L)'
;MIERVTKENLDQYEAFIKKHPKGLFQHSSKWAKVKSAWKWEAVMLRDEDGNIKGSADVLIRTVPVIKASLLYCCRGFVADEDDFATFDALFAALLDIAKEYHGYCIKIDPEITVENKAYKQHLLSKGFVELNPGCMDFENVQPRFVYCFDYNGLNEQELMLTFKPDYRNRIRKAPKKGVEVKVMGTEALDDFVRIM
;
A
#
# COMPACT_ATOMS: atom_id res chain seq x y z
N MET A 1 -0.62 -18.21 -14.68
CA MET A 1 -1.93 -18.73 -14.20
C MET A 1 -2.41 -17.90 -13.00
N ILE A 2 -3.67 -17.45 -12.97
CA ILE A 2 -4.26 -16.74 -11.83
C ILE A 2 -4.72 -17.74 -10.76
N GLU A 3 -4.42 -17.44 -9.50
CA GLU A 3 -4.76 -18.26 -8.34
C GLU A 3 -5.26 -17.34 -7.20
N ARG A 4 -6.36 -17.71 -6.52
CA ARG A 4 -6.79 -17.02 -5.30
C ARG A 4 -5.90 -17.39 -4.13
N VAL A 5 -5.66 -16.41 -3.26
CA VAL A 5 -4.98 -16.64 -1.99
C VAL A 5 -5.97 -17.32 -1.03
N THR A 6 -5.56 -18.47 -0.52
CA THR A 6 -6.28 -19.29 0.44
C THR A 6 -5.37 -19.59 1.64
N LYS A 7 -5.86 -20.34 2.63
CA LYS A 7 -5.01 -20.74 3.76
C LYS A 7 -3.83 -21.61 3.35
N GLU A 8 -3.98 -22.39 2.27
CA GLU A 8 -2.98 -23.34 1.80
C GLU A 8 -1.78 -22.68 1.13
N ASN A 9 -1.97 -21.49 0.51
CA ASN A 9 -0.93 -20.79 -0.22
C ASN A 9 -0.59 -19.41 0.37
N LEU A 10 -1.17 -19.07 1.54
CA LEU A 10 -0.97 -17.78 2.21
C LEU A 10 0.50 -17.50 2.53
N ASP A 11 1.25 -18.49 2.97
CA ASP A 11 2.66 -18.30 3.30
C ASP A 11 3.51 -17.93 2.08
N GLN A 12 3.16 -18.48 0.91
CA GLN A 12 3.83 -18.14 -0.35
C GLN A 12 3.50 -16.70 -0.76
N TYR A 13 2.24 -16.29 -0.61
CA TYR A 13 1.80 -14.91 -0.84
C TYR A 13 2.54 -13.93 0.08
N GLU A 14 2.56 -14.18 1.39
CA GLU A 14 3.25 -13.31 2.36
C GLU A 14 4.76 -13.21 2.09
N ALA A 15 5.39 -14.32 1.70
CA ALA A 15 6.80 -14.33 1.32
C ALA A 15 7.06 -13.49 0.06
N PHE A 16 6.17 -13.55 -0.92
CA PHE A 16 6.24 -12.71 -2.12
C PHE A 16 6.09 -11.22 -1.77
N ILE A 17 5.04 -10.85 -1.01
CA ILE A 17 4.82 -9.45 -0.57
C ILE A 17 6.05 -8.91 0.16
N LYS A 18 6.62 -9.69 1.08
CA LYS A 18 7.80 -9.27 1.86
C LYS A 18 9.04 -9.04 0.99
N LYS A 19 9.18 -9.77 -0.11
CA LYS A 19 10.37 -9.75 -0.98
C LYS A 19 10.26 -8.71 -2.10
N HIS A 20 9.05 -8.44 -2.58
CA HIS A 20 8.85 -7.59 -3.74
C HIS A 20 9.05 -6.10 -3.38
N PRO A 21 9.74 -5.29 -4.23
CA PRO A 21 9.97 -3.86 -3.95
C PRO A 21 8.69 -3.05 -3.74
N LYS A 22 7.58 -3.43 -4.40
CA LYS A 22 6.25 -2.82 -4.24
C LYS A 22 5.43 -3.44 -3.10
N GLY A 23 5.97 -4.45 -2.42
CA GLY A 23 5.29 -5.10 -1.30
C GLY A 23 5.29 -4.24 -0.05
N LEU A 24 4.12 -3.87 0.45
CA LEU A 24 3.94 -3.06 1.64
C LEU A 24 3.11 -3.81 2.68
N PHE A 25 3.14 -3.37 3.93
CA PHE A 25 2.37 -4.00 5.01
C PHE A 25 0.84 -3.97 4.75
N GLN A 26 0.38 -3.00 3.96
CA GLN A 26 -1.04 -2.90 3.55
C GLN A 26 -1.50 -4.08 2.71
N HIS A 27 -0.60 -4.74 1.97
CA HIS A 27 -0.90 -5.93 1.16
C HIS A 27 -0.94 -7.23 1.99
N SER A 28 -0.41 -7.21 3.22
CA SER A 28 -0.37 -8.40 4.08
C SER A 28 -1.75 -8.76 4.62
N SER A 29 -2.04 -10.05 4.72
CA SER A 29 -3.22 -10.57 5.42
C SER A 29 -3.31 -10.12 6.88
N LYS A 30 -2.18 -9.72 7.49
CA LYS A 30 -2.14 -9.15 8.84
C LYS A 30 -2.80 -7.77 8.89
N TRP A 31 -2.68 -6.97 7.82
CA TRP A 31 -3.39 -5.70 7.71
C TRP A 31 -4.89 -5.90 7.62
N ALA A 32 -5.33 -6.95 6.94
CA ALA A 32 -6.74 -7.34 6.91
C ALA A 32 -7.32 -7.58 8.31
N LYS A 33 -6.54 -8.14 9.25
CA LYS A 33 -6.96 -8.30 10.64
C LYS A 33 -7.12 -6.97 11.37
N VAL A 34 -6.29 -5.97 11.07
CA VAL A 34 -6.44 -4.60 11.58
C VAL A 34 -7.69 -3.93 11.02
N LYS A 35 -7.99 -4.20 9.75
CA LYS A 35 -9.20 -3.72 9.06
C LYS A 35 -10.40 -4.67 9.22
N SER A 36 -10.65 -5.16 10.43
CA SER A 36 -11.62 -6.20 10.74
C SER A 36 -13.07 -5.93 10.28
N ALA A 37 -13.42 -4.67 10.02
CA ALA A 37 -14.72 -4.29 9.45
C ALA A 37 -14.81 -4.50 7.91
N TRP A 38 -13.71 -4.93 7.28
CA TRP A 38 -13.63 -5.20 5.85
C TRP A 38 -13.33 -6.68 5.63
N LYS A 39 -13.89 -7.25 4.58
CA LYS A 39 -13.40 -8.52 4.06
C LYS A 39 -12.13 -8.28 3.26
N TRP A 40 -11.28 -9.29 3.18
CA TRP A 40 -10.06 -9.26 2.39
C TRP A 40 -10.05 -10.42 1.41
N GLU A 41 -9.72 -10.14 0.18
CA GLU A 41 -9.48 -11.12 -0.88
C GLU A 41 -8.18 -10.77 -1.59
N ALA A 42 -7.45 -11.77 -2.05
CA ALA A 42 -6.25 -11.57 -2.83
C ALA A 42 -6.09 -12.63 -3.91
N VAL A 43 -5.38 -12.25 -4.97
CA VAL A 43 -5.00 -13.12 -6.08
C VAL A 43 -3.52 -13.01 -6.37
N MET A 44 -2.95 -14.10 -6.87
CA MET A 44 -1.58 -14.18 -7.37
C MET A 44 -1.59 -14.58 -8.85
N LEU A 45 -0.70 -14.00 -9.63
CA LEU A 45 -0.37 -14.47 -10.97
C LEU A 45 0.95 -15.23 -10.91
N ARG A 46 0.94 -16.48 -11.38
CA ARG A 46 2.15 -17.28 -11.54
C ARG A 46 2.60 -17.31 -13.01
N ASP A 47 3.90 -17.34 -13.20
CA ASP A 47 4.55 -17.61 -14.48
C ASP A 47 4.46 -19.12 -14.87
N GLU A 48 5.13 -19.48 -15.96
CA GLU A 48 5.17 -20.86 -16.47
C GLU A 48 5.98 -21.79 -15.55
N ASP A 49 6.92 -21.26 -14.80
CA ASP A 49 7.75 -21.99 -13.84
C ASP A 49 7.09 -22.11 -12.46
N GLY A 50 5.90 -21.53 -12.28
CA GLY A 50 5.15 -21.55 -11.02
C GLY A 50 5.54 -20.46 -10.02
N ASN A 51 6.48 -19.56 -10.35
CA ASN A 51 6.83 -18.45 -9.49
C ASN A 51 5.76 -17.37 -9.50
N ILE A 52 5.57 -16.69 -8.37
CA ILE A 52 4.64 -15.55 -8.29
C ILE A 52 5.27 -14.35 -9.00
N LYS A 53 4.61 -13.90 -10.07
CA LYS A 53 5.01 -12.75 -10.88
C LYS A 53 4.36 -11.45 -10.43
N GLY A 54 3.20 -11.54 -9.84
CA GLY A 54 2.47 -10.39 -9.31
C GLY A 54 1.31 -10.81 -8.44
N SER A 55 0.79 -9.86 -7.68
CA SER A 55 -0.41 -10.05 -6.86
C SER A 55 -1.25 -8.79 -6.78
N ALA A 56 -2.53 -8.98 -6.47
CA ALA A 56 -3.45 -7.91 -6.13
C ALA A 56 -4.32 -8.35 -4.96
N ASP A 57 -4.54 -7.43 -4.01
CA ASP A 57 -5.43 -7.64 -2.89
C ASP A 57 -6.44 -6.50 -2.77
N VAL A 58 -7.58 -6.81 -2.21
CA VAL A 58 -8.66 -5.85 -1.99
C VAL A 58 -9.27 -5.99 -0.62
N LEU A 59 -9.51 -4.85 0.00
CA LEU A 59 -10.41 -4.70 1.13
C LEU A 59 -11.82 -4.43 0.60
N ILE A 60 -12.80 -5.19 1.06
CA ILE A 60 -14.17 -5.16 0.56
C ILE A 60 -15.11 -4.70 1.67
N ARG A 61 -15.82 -3.61 1.41
CA ARG A 61 -16.82 -3.08 2.33
C ARG A 61 -18.19 -3.05 1.68
N THR A 62 -19.06 -3.91 2.17
CA THR A 62 -20.46 -3.99 1.71
C THR A 62 -21.32 -2.98 2.44
N VAL A 63 -22.10 -2.21 1.69
CA VAL A 63 -23.14 -1.32 2.23
C VAL A 63 -24.41 -2.14 2.45
N PRO A 64 -24.85 -2.36 3.71
CA PRO A 64 -25.90 -3.33 4.01
C PRO A 64 -27.24 -3.04 3.32
N VAL A 65 -27.62 -1.76 3.18
CA VAL A 65 -28.92 -1.35 2.65
C VAL A 65 -29.04 -1.69 1.14
N ILE A 66 -28.02 -1.37 0.36
CA ILE A 66 -28.03 -1.55 -1.09
C ILE A 66 -27.35 -2.86 -1.53
N LYS A 67 -26.77 -3.61 -0.59
CA LYS A 67 -26.01 -4.85 -0.83
C LYS A 67 -24.93 -4.73 -1.92
N ALA A 68 -24.38 -3.53 -2.09
CA ALA A 68 -23.31 -3.25 -3.02
C ALA A 68 -22.00 -3.00 -2.25
N SER A 69 -20.87 -3.31 -2.87
CA SER A 69 -19.56 -3.29 -2.22
C SER A 69 -18.59 -2.31 -2.86
N LEU A 70 -17.85 -1.59 -2.03
CA LEU A 70 -16.63 -0.92 -2.41
C LEU A 70 -15.47 -1.90 -2.28
N LEU A 71 -14.67 -2.03 -3.33
CA LEU A 71 -13.41 -2.75 -3.29
C LEU A 71 -12.26 -1.73 -3.28
N TYR A 72 -11.37 -1.84 -2.31
CA TYR A 72 -10.23 -0.93 -2.19
C TYR A 72 -8.91 -1.71 -2.26
N CYS A 73 -8.20 -1.54 -3.36
CA CYS A 73 -6.85 -2.06 -3.57
C CYS A 73 -5.86 -0.98 -3.10
N CYS A 74 -5.43 -1.10 -1.85
CA CYS A 74 -4.54 -0.14 -1.22
C CYS A 74 -3.14 -0.21 -1.85
N ARG A 75 -2.59 0.94 -2.23
CA ARG A 75 -1.27 1.07 -2.88
C ARG A 75 -1.13 0.35 -4.22
N GLY A 76 -2.24 -0.14 -4.81
CA GLY A 76 -2.25 -0.75 -6.13
C GLY A 76 -1.82 -2.22 -6.14
N PHE A 77 -1.34 -2.69 -7.27
CA PHE A 77 -0.90 -4.06 -7.44
C PHE A 77 0.58 -4.21 -7.11
N VAL A 78 0.94 -5.37 -6.59
CA VAL A 78 2.33 -5.75 -6.33
C VAL A 78 2.87 -6.47 -7.57
N ALA A 79 3.39 -5.70 -8.50
CA ALA A 79 3.97 -6.13 -9.76
C ALA A 79 4.94 -5.07 -10.27
N ASP A 80 5.76 -5.42 -11.25
CA ASP A 80 6.62 -4.47 -11.93
C ASP A 80 5.77 -3.42 -12.67
N GLU A 81 6.15 -2.14 -12.54
CA GLU A 81 5.36 -1.01 -13.04
C GLU A 81 5.15 -1.03 -14.56
N ASP A 82 6.09 -1.61 -15.32
CA ASP A 82 6.04 -1.66 -16.77
C ASP A 82 5.43 -2.96 -17.30
N ASP A 83 5.08 -3.90 -16.41
CA ASP A 83 4.45 -5.16 -16.80
C ASP A 83 2.93 -5.03 -16.86
N PHE A 84 2.46 -4.35 -17.89
CA PHE A 84 1.03 -4.16 -18.12
C PHE A 84 0.27 -5.46 -18.40
N ALA A 85 0.92 -6.50 -18.89
CA ALA A 85 0.28 -7.79 -19.07
C ALA A 85 -0.07 -8.45 -17.74
N THR A 86 0.85 -8.37 -16.76
CA THR A 86 0.59 -8.80 -15.38
C THR A 86 -0.50 -7.96 -14.73
N PHE A 87 -0.43 -6.62 -14.89
CA PHE A 87 -1.49 -5.73 -14.41
C PHE A 87 -2.87 -6.14 -14.95
N ASP A 88 -2.98 -6.35 -16.26
CA ASP A 88 -4.24 -6.67 -16.92
C ASP A 88 -4.83 -8.00 -16.43
N ALA A 89 -3.99 -9.02 -16.26
CA ALA A 89 -4.42 -10.31 -15.73
C ALA A 89 -4.93 -10.21 -14.28
N LEU A 90 -4.22 -9.46 -13.44
CA LEU A 90 -4.63 -9.20 -12.04
C LEU A 90 -5.91 -8.37 -11.98
N PHE A 91 -6.03 -7.34 -12.84
CA PHE A 91 -7.22 -6.50 -12.89
C PHE A 91 -8.45 -7.28 -13.33
N ALA A 92 -8.32 -8.15 -14.33
CA ALA A 92 -9.40 -9.04 -14.75
C ALA A 92 -9.88 -9.93 -13.58
N ALA A 93 -8.96 -10.49 -12.81
CA ALA A 93 -9.30 -11.28 -11.63
C ALA A 93 -10.00 -10.46 -10.53
N LEU A 94 -9.59 -9.19 -10.33
CA LEU A 94 -10.30 -8.30 -9.40
C LEU A 94 -11.71 -7.93 -9.89
N LEU A 95 -11.92 -7.82 -11.20
CA LEU A 95 -13.26 -7.61 -11.75
C LEU A 95 -14.17 -8.81 -11.46
N ASP A 96 -13.65 -10.03 -11.50
CA ASP A 96 -14.44 -11.23 -11.14
C ASP A 96 -14.75 -11.25 -9.64
N ILE A 97 -13.81 -10.88 -8.77
CA ILE A 97 -14.09 -10.68 -7.35
C ILE A 97 -15.14 -9.58 -7.17
N ALA A 98 -15.05 -8.48 -7.89
CA ALA A 98 -16.03 -7.40 -7.80
C ALA A 98 -17.45 -7.86 -8.17
N LYS A 99 -17.60 -8.66 -9.22
CA LYS A 99 -18.90 -9.27 -9.59
C LYS A 99 -19.45 -10.14 -8.46
N GLU A 100 -18.62 -10.98 -7.87
CA GLU A 100 -19.00 -11.90 -6.77
C GLU A 100 -19.53 -11.12 -5.55
N TYR A 101 -18.91 -9.98 -5.24
CA TYR A 101 -19.28 -9.15 -4.10
C TYR A 101 -20.24 -8.00 -4.44
N HIS A 102 -20.86 -8.00 -5.61
CA HIS A 102 -21.73 -6.93 -6.10
C HIS A 102 -21.03 -5.56 -6.02
N GLY A 103 -19.78 -5.50 -6.48
CA GLY A 103 -18.93 -4.32 -6.46
C GLY A 103 -19.48 -3.21 -7.35
N TYR A 104 -19.68 -2.02 -6.79
CA TYR A 104 -20.05 -0.83 -7.56
C TYR A 104 -18.84 0.04 -7.91
N CYS A 105 -17.71 -0.17 -7.23
CA CYS A 105 -16.49 0.60 -7.46
C CYS A 105 -15.27 -0.21 -7.01
N ILE A 106 -14.21 -0.17 -7.84
CA ILE A 106 -12.85 -0.57 -7.45
C ILE A 106 -12.02 0.72 -7.32
N LYS A 107 -11.58 1.04 -6.11
CA LYS A 107 -10.68 2.14 -5.83
C LYS A 107 -9.25 1.64 -5.72
N ILE A 108 -8.31 2.32 -6.37
CA ILE A 108 -6.87 2.06 -6.22
C ILE A 108 -6.14 3.39 -5.95
N ASP A 109 -5.02 3.33 -5.26
CA ASP A 109 -4.10 4.44 -5.03
C ASP A 109 -2.64 3.97 -5.20
N PRO A 110 -2.25 3.60 -6.45
CA PRO A 110 -0.97 2.98 -6.71
C PRO A 110 0.19 3.90 -6.33
N GLU A 111 1.24 3.33 -5.76
CA GLU A 111 2.48 4.02 -5.46
C GLU A 111 3.35 4.07 -6.71
N ILE A 112 3.19 5.14 -7.48
CA ILE A 112 3.94 5.39 -8.72
C ILE A 112 4.52 6.80 -8.70
N THR A 113 5.65 7.00 -9.39
CA THR A 113 6.23 8.32 -9.51
C THR A 113 5.43 9.19 -10.49
N VAL A 114 5.52 10.53 -10.35
CA VAL A 114 4.84 11.47 -11.26
C VAL A 114 5.38 11.41 -12.69
N GLU A 115 6.58 10.90 -12.87
CA GLU A 115 7.21 10.70 -14.17
C GLU A 115 6.66 9.48 -14.92
N ASN A 116 6.10 8.50 -14.21
CA ASN A 116 5.54 7.30 -14.83
C ASN A 116 4.16 7.58 -15.46
N LYS A 117 4.18 8.34 -16.55
CA LYS A 117 2.99 8.70 -17.32
C LYS A 117 2.38 7.48 -18.02
N ALA A 118 3.19 6.48 -18.35
CA ALA A 118 2.73 5.27 -19.02
C ALA A 118 1.76 4.49 -18.14
N TYR A 119 2.08 4.31 -16.87
CA TYR A 119 1.19 3.65 -15.91
C TYR A 119 -0.14 4.39 -15.75
N LYS A 120 -0.08 5.72 -15.62
CA LYS A 120 -1.30 6.55 -15.56
C LYS A 120 -2.16 6.39 -16.82
N GLN A 121 -1.57 6.42 -18.01
CA GLN A 121 -2.28 6.24 -19.28
C GLN A 121 -2.88 4.83 -19.38
N HIS A 122 -2.17 3.81 -18.90
CA HIS A 122 -2.68 2.46 -18.86
C HIS A 122 -3.93 2.35 -17.97
N LEU A 123 -3.92 2.94 -16.77
CA LEU A 123 -5.10 3.00 -15.89
C LEU A 123 -6.30 3.65 -16.58
N LEU A 124 -6.08 4.80 -17.22
CA LEU A 124 -7.14 5.52 -17.95
C LEU A 124 -7.71 4.66 -19.09
N SER A 125 -6.86 3.91 -19.80
CA SER A 125 -7.28 2.99 -20.87
C SER A 125 -8.15 1.82 -20.38
N LYS A 126 -8.00 1.45 -19.08
CA LYS A 126 -8.83 0.43 -18.41
C LYS A 126 -10.11 0.98 -17.79
N GLY A 127 -10.40 2.26 -18.01
CA GLY A 127 -11.62 2.91 -17.51
C GLY A 127 -11.52 3.46 -16.09
N PHE A 128 -10.32 3.50 -15.50
CA PHE A 128 -10.14 4.22 -14.24
C PHE A 128 -10.29 5.72 -14.45
N VAL A 129 -10.81 6.39 -13.44
CA VAL A 129 -10.97 7.85 -13.43
C VAL A 129 -10.14 8.41 -12.28
N GLU A 130 -9.33 9.43 -12.56
CA GLU A 130 -8.57 10.10 -11.51
C GLU A 130 -9.51 10.90 -10.61
N LEU A 131 -9.47 10.63 -9.32
CA LEU A 131 -10.21 11.40 -8.33
C LEU A 131 -9.46 12.70 -8.01
N ASN A 132 -10.20 13.82 -7.99
CA ASN A 132 -9.70 15.15 -7.62
C ASN A 132 -8.39 15.52 -8.36
N PRO A 133 -8.39 15.56 -9.71
CA PRO A 133 -7.20 15.90 -10.47
C PRO A 133 -6.71 17.30 -10.08
N GLY A 134 -5.41 17.43 -9.82
CA GLY A 134 -4.80 18.70 -9.40
C GLY A 134 -4.91 19.05 -7.93
N CYS A 135 -5.64 18.29 -7.12
CA CYS A 135 -5.64 18.48 -5.67
C CYS A 135 -4.29 18.11 -5.06
N MET A 136 -3.77 18.98 -4.21
CA MET A 136 -2.51 18.77 -3.49
C MET A 136 -2.73 18.33 -2.05
N ASP A 137 -3.95 18.48 -1.53
CA ASP A 137 -4.30 18.21 -0.16
C ASP A 137 -4.64 16.73 0.10
N PHE A 138 -4.64 16.38 1.38
CA PHE A 138 -5.06 15.08 1.86
C PHE A 138 -6.59 14.99 1.91
N GLU A 139 -7.22 14.65 0.78
CA GLU A 139 -8.68 14.52 0.69
C GLU A 139 -9.17 13.07 0.70
N ASN A 140 -8.27 12.11 0.72
CA ASN A 140 -8.60 10.70 0.55
C ASN A 140 -7.96 9.83 1.64
N VAL A 141 -8.07 8.53 1.47
CA VAL A 141 -7.58 7.53 2.42
C VAL A 141 -6.06 7.58 2.60
N GLN A 142 -5.32 8.00 1.56
CA GLN A 142 -3.87 8.10 1.58
C GLN A 142 -3.41 9.48 1.09
N PRO A 143 -2.28 10.00 1.59
CA PRO A 143 -1.67 11.22 1.06
C PRO A 143 -1.36 11.05 -0.43
N ARG A 144 -1.65 12.08 -1.23
CA ARG A 144 -1.35 12.08 -2.66
C ARG A 144 0.15 12.07 -2.93
N PHE A 145 0.89 12.82 -2.11
CA PHE A 145 2.35 12.89 -2.17
C PHE A 145 2.93 12.56 -0.82
N VAL A 146 4.02 11.81 -0.82
CA VAL A 146 4.80 11.49 0.36
C VAL A 146 6.26 11.86 0.12
N TYR A 147 6.94 12.30 1.16
CA TYR A 147 8.38 12.51 1.10
C TYR A 147 9.06 11.21 1.54
N CYS A 148 9.84 10.63 0.64
CA CYS A 148 10.67 9.46 0.93
C CYS A 148 12.12 9.90 1.06
N PHE A 149 12.80 9.37 2.06
CA PHE A 149 14.22 9.60 2.29
C PHE A 149 14.89 8.25 2.53
N ASP A 150 15.82 7.90 1.64
CA ASP A 150 16.64 6.71 1.79
C ASP A 150 17.89 7.05 2.61
N TYR A 151 18.03 6.40 3.77
CA TYR A 151 19.16 6.56 4.68
C TYR A 151 20.06 5.32 4.73
N ASN A 152 19.83 4.32 3.88
CA ASN A 152 20.62 3.10 3.85
C ASN A 152 22.10 3.42 3.57
N GLY A 153 22.98 2.82 4.37
CA GLY A 153 24.42 3.03 4.27
C GLY A 153 24.95 4.33 4.87
N LEU A 154 24.09 5.21 5.37
CA LEU A 154 24.53 6.43 6.06
C LEU A 154 24.75 6.17 7.56
N ASN A 155 25.88 6.64 8.09
CA ASN A 155 26.05 6.73 9.53
C ASN A 155 25.33 7.97 10.10
N GLU A 156 25.26 8.10 11.43
CA GLU A 156 24.54 9.19 12.09
C GLU A 156 25.04 10.60 11.68
N GLN A 157 26.34 10.77 11.50
CA GLN A 157 26.92 12.05 11.11
C GLN A 157 26.57 12.42 9.68
N GLU A 158 26.68 11.45 8.77
CA GLU A 158 26.29 11.59 7.36
C GLU A 158 24.80 11.90 7.24
N LEU A 159 23.96 11.15 7.97
CA LEU A 159 22.53 11.39 8.04
C LEU A 159 22.22 12.82 8.53
N MET A 160 22.89 13.28 9.59
CA MET A 160 22.72 14.63 10.09
C MET A 160 23.10 15.70 9.06
N LEU A 161 24.08 15.45 8.20
CA LEU A 161 24.51 16.41 7.18
C LEU A 161 23.48 16.56 6.05
N THR A 162 22.62 15.57 5.82
CA THR A 162 21.55 15.64 4.81
C THR A 162 20.43 16.61 5.21
N PHE A 163 20.23 16.85 6.50
CA PHE A 163 19.19 17.75 6.98
C PHE A 163 19.58 19.21 6.83
N LYS A 164 18.59 20.08 6.61
CA LYS A 164 18.78 21.53 6.62
C LYS A 164 19.29 22.00 7.98
N PRO A 165 20.06 23.11 8.06
CA PRO A 165 20.64 23.60 9.32
C PRO A 165 19.64 23.79 10.46
N ASP A 166 18.43 24.26 10.14
CA ASP A 166 17.38 24.47 11.16
C ASP A 166 16.94 23.15 11.81
N TYR A 167 16.74 22.09 11.01
CA TYR A 167 16.41 20.77 11.55
C TYR A 167 17.54 20.21 12.43
N ARG A 168 18.79 20.34 11.98
CA ARG A 168 19.96 19.95 12.78
C ARG A 168 20.00 20.65 14.14
N ASN A 169 19.70 21.95 14.14
CA ASN A 169 19.62 22.73 15.37
C ASN A 169 18.50 22.25 16.30
N ARG A 170 17.32 21.96 15.76
CA ARG A 170 16.18 21.42 16.53
C ARG A 170 16.52 20.07 17.14
N ILE A 171 17.11 19.16 16.37
CA ILE A 171 17.54 17.83 16.83
C ILE A 171 18.53 17.97 18.00
N ARG A 172 19.55 18.86 17.87
CA ARG A 172 20.55 19.08 18.93
C ARG A 172 19.98 19.78 20.19
N LYS A 173 18.95 20.59 20.04
CA LYS A 173 18.29 21.25 21.14
C LYS A 173 17.34 20.39 21.95
N ALA A 174 16.76 19.36 21.32
CA ALA A 174 15.76 18.52 21.96
C ALA A 174 16.28 17.82 23.23
N PRO A 175 17.42 17.10 23.24
CA PRO A 175 17.96 16.52 24.47
C PRO A 175 18.31 17.58 25.54
N LYS A 176 18.82 18.76 25.13
CA LYS A 176 19.13 19.86 26.06
C LYS A 176 17.90 20.43 26.77
N LYS A 177 16.71 20.17 26.21
CA LYS A 177 15.41 20.54 26.78
C LYS A 177 14.73 19.39 27.54
N GLY A 178 15.46 18.29 27.78
CA GLY A 178 14.92 17.13 28.49
C GLY A 178 14.03 16.21 27.64
N VAL A 179 14.06 16.33 26.30
CA VAL A 179 13.36 15.38 25.42
C VAL A 179 14.16 14.09 25.36
N GLU A 180 13.55 13.01 25.78
CA GLU A 180 14.08 11.66 25.68
C GLU A 180 13.27 10.86 24.66
N VAL A 181 13.95 10.05 23.83
CA VAL A 181 13.33 9.11 22.89
C VAL A 181 13.74 7.71 23.30
N LYS A 182 12.74 6.84 23.52
CA LYS A 182 12.96 5.45 23.91
C LYS A 182 12.24 4.52 22.96
N VAL A 183 12.90 3.45 22.57
CA VAL A 183 12.22 2.33 21.87
C VAL A 183 11.51 1.52 22.93
N MET A 184 10.20 1.42 22.81
CA MET A 184 9.33 0.73 23.75
C MET A 184 8.53 -0.36 23.02
N GLY A 185 8.00 -1.32 23.79
CA GLY A 185 7.08 -2.33 23.28
C GLY A 185 5.62 -1.93 23.41
N THR A 186 4.73 -2.93 23.39
CA THR A 186 3.27 -2.72 23.49
C THR A 186 2.82 -2.12 24.81
N GLU A 187 3.64 -2.16 25.86
CA GLU A 187 3.39 -1.55 27.16
C GLU A 187 3.25 -0.03 27.10
N ALA A 188 3.83 0.61 26.07
CA ALA A 188 3.75 2.06 25.88
C ALA A 188 2.57 2.50 24.98
N LEU A 189 1.68 1.57 24.59
CA LEU A 189 0.60 1.87 23.64
C LEU A 189 -0.38 2.93 24.17
N ASP A 190 -0.72 2.86 25.45
CA ASP A 190 -1.62 3.83 26.08
C ASP A 190 -1.00 5.24 26.11
N ASP A 191 0.30 5.33 26.40
CA ASP A 191 1.02 6.59 26.32
C ASP A 191 1.09 7.14 24.90
N PHE A 192 1.32 6.29 23.91
CA PHE A 192 1.30 6.69 22.51
C PHE A 192 -0.08 7.24 22.11
N VAL A 193 -1.17 6.55 22.45
CA VAL A 193 -2.54 7.00 22.15
C VAL A 193 -2.85 8.34 22.84
N ARG A 194 -2.36 8.53 24.07
CA ARG A 194 -2.56 9.79 24.81
C ARG A 194 -1.82 10.97 24.17
N ILE A 195 -0.68 10.73 23.51
CA ILE A 195 0.14 11.79 22.88
C ILE A 195 -0.44 12.16 21.50
N MET A 196 -1.02 11.19 20.75
CA MET A 196 -1.62 11.37 19.43
C MET A 196 -2.98 12.05 19.47
#